data_d0a7d40471dde655981ffe4dd3431e93
#
_entry.id   d0a7d40471dde655981ffe4dd3431e93
#
_cell.length_a   1.000
_cell.length_b   1.000
_cell.length_c   1.000
_cell.angle_alpha   90.00
_cell.angle_beta   90.00
_cell.angle_gamma   90.00
#
_symmetry.space_group_name_H-M   'P 1'
#
loop_
_entity.id
_entity.type
_entity.pdbx_description
1 polymer ?
#
loop_
_entity_poly.entity_id
_entity_poly.type
_entity_poly.pdbx_seq_one_letter_code
_entity_poly.pdbx_strand_id
1 'polypeptide(L)'
;MNRRVLVVEDDPDLLGSLAAFLQAEGYNVECARHGLEALGRLRGGSRPAVILLDLMMPIMTGWEFRYEQRQDSELCRIPVVVVSGMYDSFRHAAWLEADGYVQKPIPVETLLETVQRYCD
;
A
#
# COMPACT_ATOMS: atom_id res chain seq x y z
N MET A 1 -5.76 15.19 11.35
CA MET A 1 -5.50 13.75 11.57
C MET A 1 -5.75 13.00 10.28
N ASN A 2 -4.81 12.18 9.86
CA ASN A 2 -4.95 11.44 8.61
C ASN A 2 -5.09 9.94 8.88
N ARG A 3 -6.28 9.41 8.65
CA ARG A 3 -6.60 7.99 8.82
C ARG A 3 -6.90 7.31 7.49
N ARG A 4 -6.44 7.92 6.39
CA ARG A 4 -6.66 7.37 5.06
C ARG A 4 -5.56 6.38 4.70
N VAL A 5 -5.97 5.20 4.23
CA VAL A 5 -5.05 4.13 3.82
C VAL A 5 -5.38 3.77 2.38
N LEU A 6 -4.37 3.73 1.53
CA LEU A 6 -4.53 3.24 0.16
C LEU A 6 -4.01 1.81 0.10
N VAL A 7 -4.86 0.87 -0.25
CA VAL A 7 -4.50 -0.54 -0.41
C VAL A 7 -4.43 -0.86 -1.90
N VAL A 8 -3.25 -1.28 -2.35
CA VAL A 8 -3.00 -1.62 -3.75
C VAL A 8 -2.76 -3.12 -3.85
N GLU A 9 -3.75 -3.84 -4.35
CA GLU A 9 -3.78 -5.30 -4.36
C GLU A 9 -4.65 -5.79 -5.51
N ASP A 10 -4.16 -6.73 -6.32
CA ASP A 10 -4.91 -7.22 -7.48
C ASP A 10 -5.86 -8.38 -7.16
N ASP A 11 -5.65 -9.09 -6.06
CA ASP A 11 -6.58 -10.14 -5.62
C ASP A 11 -7.82 -9.49 -5.01
N PRO A 12 -8.99 -9.59 -5.65
CA PRO A 12 -10.19 -8.88 -5.18
C PRO A 12 -10.67 -9.36 -3.81
N ASP A 13 -10.49 -10.64 -3.50
CA ASP A 13 -10.92 -11.18 -2.21
C ASP A 13 -10.03 -10.64 -1.09
N LEU A 14 -8.72 -10.64 -1.30
CA LEU A 14 -7.79 -10.09 -0.31
C LEU A 14 -7.99 -8.58 -0.16
N LEU A 15 -8.13 -7.86 -1.26
CA LEU A 15 -8.38 -6.43 -1.24
C LEU A 15 -9.64 -6.10 -0.43
N GLY A 16 -10.73 -6.81 -0.70
CA GLY A 16 -11.98 -6.63 0.03
C GLY A 16 -11.86 -6.94 1.51
N SER A 17 -11.15 -8.01 1.85
CA SER A 17 -10.94 -8.39 3.25
C SER A 17 -10.12 -7.37 4.02
N LEU A 18 -9.03 -6.89 3.42
CA LEU A 18 -8.19 -5.86 4.03
C LEU A 18 -8.96 -4.57 4.24
N ALA A 19 -9.70 -4.15 3.21
CA ALA A 19 -10.50 -2.93 3.29
C ALA A 19 -11.57 -3.02 4.37
N ALA A 20 -12.30 -4.13 4.42
CA ALA A 20 -13.36 -4.32 5.41
C ALA A 20 -12.80 -4.32 6.84
N PHE A 21 -11.68 -4.99 7.06
CA PHE A 21 -11.06 -5.03 8.37
C PHE A 21 -10.62 -3.63 8.82
N LEU A 22 -9.92 -2.90 7.96
CA LEU A 22 -9.44 -1.56 8.31
C LEU A 22 -10.58 -0.57 8.49
N GLN A 23 -11.63 -0.67 7.69
CA GLN A 23 -12.82 0.18 7.84
C GLN A 23 -13.50 -0.06 9.19
N ALA A 24 -13.58 -1.32 9.61
CA ALA A 24 -14.15 -1.68 10.91
C ALA A 24 -13.34 -1.09 12.06
N GLU A 25 -12.03 -0.89 11.85
CA GLU A 25 -11.14 -0.30 12.84
C GLU A 25 -11.11 1.24 12.76
N GLY A 26 -11.93 1.83 11.92
CA GLY A 26 -12.09 3.28 11.84
C GLY A 26 -11.20 3.99 10.83
N TYR A 27 -10.60 3.28 9.90
CA TYR A 27 -9.78 3.89 8.86
C TYR A 27 -10.60 4.18 7.61
N ASN A 28 -10.19 5.21 6.87
CA ASN A 28 -10.75 5.52 5.56
C ASN A 28 -9.91 4.79 4.52
N VAL A 29 -10.48 3.76 3.91
CA VAL A 29 -9.72 2.91 2.98
C VAL A 29 -10.07 3.25 1.55
N GLU A 30 -9.04 3.51 0.76
CA GLU A 30 -9.14 3.57 -0.69
C GLU A 30 -8.50 2.33 -1.27
N CYS A 31 -9.06 1.83 -2.35
CA CYS A 31 -8.62 0.59 -2.98
C CYS A 31 -8.14 0.85 -4.41
N ALA A 32 -7.07 0.17 -4.81
CA ALA A 32 -6.61 0.14 -6.18
C ALA A 32 -6.19 -1.29 -6.51
N ARG A 33 -6.48 -1.74 -7.72
CA ARG A 33 -6.23 -3.13 -8.14
C ARG A 33 -4.90 -3.30 -8.84
N HIS A 34 -4.24 -2.21 -9.15
CA HIS A 34 -2.90 -2.19 -9.77
C HIS A 34 -2.30 -0.80 -9.65
N GLY A 35 -1.03 -0.70 -10.03
CA GLY A 35 -0.27 0.55 -9.85
C GLY A 35 -0.82 1.74 -10.60
N LEU A 36 -1.35 1.53 -11.81
CA LEU A 36 -1.88 2.64 -12.61
C LEU A 36 -3.12 3.27 -11.95
N GLU A 37 -4.01 2.44 -11.42
CA GLU A 37 -5.19 2.92 -10.70
C GLU A 37 -4.78 3.67 -9.43
N ALA A 38 -3.77 3.16 -8.72
CA ALA A 38 -3.23 3.82 -7.53
C ALA A 38 -2.66 5.21 -7.87
N LEU A 39 -1.86 5.30 -8.93
CA LEU A 39 -1.32 6.58 -9.37
C LEU A 39 -2.43 7.56 -9.77
N GLY A 40 -3.47 7.06 -10.41
CA GLY A 40 -4.62 7.88 -10.79
C GLY A 40 -5.28 8.53 -9.58
N ARG A 41 -5.45 7.77 -8.50
CA ARG A 41 -6.00 8.30 -7.25
C ARG A 41 -5.09 9.38 -6.65
N LEU A 42 -3.80 9.11 -6.59
CA LEU A 42 -2.83 10.06 -6.03
C LEU A 42 -2.75 11.33 -6.86
N ARG A 43 -2.70 11.20 -8.17
CA ARG A 43 -2.66 12.35 -9.09
C ARG A 43 -3.97 13.13 -9.09
N GLY A 44 -5.06 12.47 -8.72
CA GLY A 44 -6.37 13.11 -8.53
C GLY A 44 -6.53 13.83 -7.20
N GLY A 45 -5.51 13.81 -6.35
CA GLY A 45 -5.49 14.56 -5.11
C GLY A 45 -5.54 13.74 -3.83
N SER A 46 -5.66 12.42 -3.91
CA SER A 46 -5.65 11.58 -2.71
C SER A 46 -4.30 11.66 -2.00
N ARG A 47 -4.34 11.78 -0.67
CA ARG A 47 -3.11 11.84 0.16
C ARG A 47 -3.26 10.91 1.35
N PRO A 48 -3.10 9.61 1.15
CA PRO A 48 -3.16 8.66 2.25
C PRO A 48 -1.99 8.85 3.21
N ALA A 49 -2.20 8.45 4.44
CA ALA A 49 -1.13 8.43 5.44
C ALA A 49 -0.13 7.30 5.17
N VAL A 50 -0.58 6.24 4.52
CA VAL A 50 0.26 5.09 4.15
C VAL A 50 -0.34 4.38 2.94
N ILE A 51 0.53 3.81 2.13
CA ILE A 51 0.16 2.97 0.99
C ILE A 51 0.62 1.54 1.31
N LEU A 52 -0.32 0.60 1.28
CA LEU A 52 0.00 -0.83 1.38
C LEU A 52 0.08 -1.35 -0.05
N LEU A 53 1.27 -1.77 -0.46
CA LEU A 53 1.57 -2.02 -1.87
C LEU A 53 1.99 -3.46 -2.13
N ASP A 54 1.19 -4.18 -2.91
CA ASP A 54 1.60 -5.47 -3.46
C ASP A 54 2.57 -5.24 -4.63
N LEU A 55 3.52 -6.14 -4.80
CA LEU A 55 4.51 -6.03 -5.86
C LEU A 55 4.07 -6.70 -7.16
N MET A 56 3.40 -7.86 -7.05
CA MET A 56 3.02 -8.65 -8.23
C MET A 56 1.60 -8.34 -8.65
N MET A 57 1.47 -7.41 -9.59
CA MET A 57 0.17 -6.99 -10.11
C MET A 57 0.23 -6.86 -11.64
N PRO A 58 -0.90 -7.06 -12.33
CA PRO A 58 -0.96 -6.81 -13.78
C PRO A 58 -0.96 -5.31 -14.08
N ILE A 59 -0.81 -4.96 -15.33
CA ILE A 59 -0.88 -3.60 -15.88
C ILE A 59 0.28 -2.72 -15.42
N MET A 60 0.39 -2.48 -14.12
CA MET A 60 1.54 -1.80 -13.52
C MET A 60 1.89 -2.50 -12.21
N THR A 61 3.10 -3.01 -12.13
CA THR A 61 3.61 -3.70 -10.94
C THR A 61 3.87 -2.73 -9.80
N GLY A 62 4.10 -3.27 -8.60
CA GLY A 62 4.49 -2.44 -7.46
C GLY A 62 5.82 -1.74 -7.67
N TRP A 63 6.77 -2.38 -8.37
CA TRP A 63 8.06 -1.75 -8.69
C TRP A 63 7.86 -0.55 -9.61
N GLU A 64 7.06 -0.69 -10.66
CA GLU A 64 6.76 0.38 -11.60
C GLU A 64 6.02 1.52 -10.91
N PHE A 65 5.05 1.19 -10.05
CA PHE A 65 4.32 2.18 -9.25
C PHE A 65 5.29 2.98 -8.39
N ARG A 66 6.17 2.30 -7.67
CA ARG A 66 7.13 2.96 -6.76
C ARG A 66 8.07 3.88 -7.53
N TYR A 67 8.52 3.43 -8.70
CA TYR A 67 9.35 4.27 -9.57
C TYR A 67 8.64 5.57 -9.91
N GLU A 68 7.39 5.50 -10.38
CA GLU A 68 6.60 6.67 -10.76
C GLU A 68 6.31 7.57 -9.55
N GLN A 69 5.98 6.98 -8.42
CA GLN A 69 5.73 7.73 -7.19
C GLN A 69 6.96 8.55 -6.79
N ARG A 70 8.14 7.98 -6.91
CA ARG A 70 9.37 8.65 -6.50
C ARG A 70 9.78 9.79 -7.43
N GLN A 71 9.27 9.82 -8.65
CA GLN A 71 9.52 10.92 -9.58
C GLN A 71 8.69 12.18 -9.25
N ASP A 72 7.68 12.04 -8.43
CA ASP A 72 6.77 13.14 -8.09
C ASP A 72 7.15 13.71 -6.72
N SER A 73 7.46 15.01 -6.68
CA SER A 73 7.94 15.66 -5.46
C SER A 73 6.90 15.67 -4.33
N GLU A 74 5.62 15.64 -4.65
CA GLU A 74 4.57 15.55 -3.64
C GLU A 74 4.30 14.12 -3.20
N LEU A 75 4.23 13.21 -4.17
CA LEU A 75 3.84 11.83 -3.90
C LEU A 75 4.95 11.00 -3.26
N CYS A 76 6.21 11.35 -3.51
CA CYS A 76 7.35 10.59 -2.99
C CYS A 76 7.43 10.58 -1.46
N ARG A 77 6.73 11.49 -0.79
CA ARG A 77 6.74 11.61 0.66
C ARG A 77 5.75 10.68 1.36
N ILE A 78 4.81 10.11 0.60
CA ILE A 78 3.80 9.23 1.20
C ILE A 78 4.47 7.90 1.57
N PRO A 79 4.38 7.46 2.83
CA PRO A 79 4.97 6.19 3.26
C PRO A 79 4.40 5.01 2.49
N VAL A 80 5.28 4.08 2.12
CA VAL A 80 4.91 2.85 1.41
C VAL A 80 5.37 1.66 2.22
N VAL A 81 4.44 0.75 2.50
CA VAL A 81 4.73 -0.55 3.11
C VAL A 81 4.45 -1.61 2.06
N VAL A 82 5.46 -2.39 1.72
CA VAL A 82 5.33 -3.49 0.76
C VAL A 82 4.62 -4.65 1.44
N VAL A 83 3.59 -5.18 0.79
CA VAL A 83 2.84 -6.35 1.26
C VAL A 83 2.92 -7.40 0.18
N SER A 84 3.68 -8.47 0.40
CA SER A 84 3.95 -9.43 -0.68
C SER A 84 4.12 -10.85 -0.17
N GLY A 85 3.67 -11.81 -0.99
CA GLY A 85 3.91 -13.23 -0.78
C GLY A 85 5.18 -13.72 -1.42
N MET A 86 5.93 -12.84 -2.06
CA MET A 86 7.17 -13.20 -2.74
C MET A 86 8.25 -13.63 -1.75
N TYR A 87 9.04 -14.58 -2.18
CA TYR A 87 10.29 -14.89 -1.50
C TYR A 87 11.17 -13.64 -1.51
N ASP A 88 11.84 -13.38 -0.40
CA ASP A 88 12.70 -12.20 -0.25
C ASP A 88 11.96 -10.85 -0.29
N SER A 89 10.72 -10.78 0.21
CA SER A 89 9.97 -9.51 0.30
C SER A 89 10.79 -8.41 0.98
N PHE A 90 11.59 -8.77 1.98
CA PHE A 90 12.45 -7.82 2.67
C PHE A 90 13.46 -7.17 1.71
N ARG A 91 14.10 -7.97 0.84
CA ARG A 91 15.05 -7.45 -0.13
C ARG A 91 14.41 -6.52 -1.14
N HIS A 92 13.22 -6.88 -1.60
CA HIS A 92 12.49 -6.04 -2.54
C HIS A 92 12.09 -4.72 -1.90
N ALA A 93 11.64 -4.74 -0.65
CA ALA A 93 11.30 -3.53 0.08
C ALA A 93 12.54 -2.63 0.26
N ALA A 94 13.68 -3.21 0.60
CA ALA A 94 14.93 -2.47 0.75
C ALA A 94 15.38 -1.86 -0.58
N TRP A 95 15.29 -2.62 -1.68
CA TRP A 95 15.63 -2.14 -3.02
C TRP A 95 14.76 -0.96 -3.44
N LEU A 96 13.48 -0.99 -3.07
CA LEU A 96 12.53 0.07 -3.37
C LEU A 96 12.62 1.25 -2.40
N GLU A 97 13.44 1.14 -1.38
CA GLU A 97 13.51 2.11 -0.29
C GLU A 97 12.12 2.35 0.33
N ALA A 98 11.38 1.25 0.51
CA ALA A 98 10.08 1.30 1.15
C ALA A 98 10.23 1.53 2.66
N ASP A 99 9.20 2.08 3.28
CA ASP A 99 9.22 2.37 4.71
C ASP A 99 9.08 1.11 5.57
N GLY A 100 8.52 0.06 4.99
CA GLY A 100 8.39 -1.21 5.68
C GLY A 100 7.95 -2.32 4.74
N TYR A 101 7.83 -3.52 5.28
CA TYR A 101 7.31 -4.65 4.53
C TYR A 101 6.54 -5.59 5.47
N VAL A 102 5.57 -6.28 4.89
CA VAL A 102 4.81 -7.33 5.58
C VAL A 102 4.68 -8.50 4.62
N GLN A 103 4.98 -9.69 5.09
CA GLN A 103 4.86 -10.90 4.26
C GLN A 103 3.46 -11.47 4.36
N LYS A 104 2.91 -11.89 3.21
CA LYS A 104 1.66 -12.62 3.16
C LYS A 104 1.86 -14.07 3.62
N PRO A 105 0.90 -14.68 4.27
CA PRO A 105 -0.38 -14.13 4.71
C PRO A 105 -0.19 -13.15 5.87
N ILE A 106 -0.96 -12.07 5.88
CA ILE A 106 -0.77 -10.98 6.85
C ILE A 106 -1.54 -11.30 8.13
N PRO A 107 -0.86 -11.42 9.28
CA PRO A 107 -1.58 -11.51 10.55
C PRO A 107 -2.34 -10.21 10.82
N VAL A 108 -3.55 -10.31 11.34
CA VAL A 108 -4.43 -9.16 11.57
C VAL A 108 -3.76 -8.14 12.49
N GLU A 109 -3.09 -8.61 13.52
CA GLU A 109 -2.39 -7.76 14.48
C GLU A 109 -1.27 -6.98 13.82
N THR A 110 -0.52 -7.63 12.92
CA THR A 110 0.58 -7.00 12.19
C THR A 110 0.06 -5.92 11.26
N LEU A 111 -1.04 -6.20 10.57
CA LEU A 111 -1.68 -5.22 9.70
C LEU A 111 -2.08 -3.97 10.49
N LEU A 112 -2.76 -4.16 11.60
CA LEU A 112 -3.24 -3.06 12.43
C LEU A 112 -2.09 -2.24 12.99
N GLU A 113 -1.07 -2.90 13.54
CA GLU A 113 0.13 -2.22 14.06
C GLU A 113 0.82 -1.40 12.98
N THR A 114 0.93 -1.97 11.78
CA THR A 114 1.57 -1.30 10.65
C THR A 114 0.82 -0.02 10.29
N VAL A 115 -0.48 -0.10 10.17
CA VAL A 115 -1.31 1.06 9.81
C VAL A 115 -1.29 2.11 10.91
N GLN A 116 -1.38 1.67 12.17
CA GLN A 116 -1.35 2.58 13.33
C GLN A 116 -0.06 3.39 13.40
N ARG A 117 1.04 2.83 12.92
CA ARG A 117 2.34 3.51 12.93
C ARG A 117 2.34 4.77 12.08
N TYR A 118 1.58 4.79 11.01
CA TYR A 118 1.55 5.90 10.03
C TYR A 118 0.30 6.77 10.14
N CYS A 119 -0.77 6.26 10.72
CA CYS A 119 -2.02 6.97 10.85
C CYS A 119 -2.19 7.55 12.26
N ASP A 120 -2.96 8.59 12.32
CA ASP A 120 -3.30 9.21 13.62
C ASP A 120 -4.40 8.45 14.35
#